data_0f180ef9a165a87a3141922d0d21c635
#
_entry.id   0f180ef9a165a87a3141922d0d21c635
#
_cell.length_a   1.000
_cell.length_b   1.000
_cell.length_c   1.000
_cell.angle_alpha   90.00
_cell.angle_beta   90.00
_cell.angle_gamma   90.00
#
_symmetry.space_group_name_H-M   'P 1'
#
loop_
_entity.id
_entity.type
_entity.pdbx_description
1 polymer ?
#
loop_
_entity_poly.entity_id
_entity_poly.type
_entity_poly.pdbx_seq_one_letter_code
_entity_poly.pdbx_strand_id
1 'polypeptide(L)'
;MHRFLISAAHKSSGKTTLSIGLAAALSSGKHGQPARTVQPFKKGPDYIDPLWLSVAAGRPCYNLDFFLSPDSELQAQFARHGHDAEICLIEGNKGLYDGLDLDGSNSNAALARLLDLPVVLVLDARGMTRGIAPLILGHQAFDRNIRIAGVILNRLGGRRHEAKLRAVIEHYTDVPVLGAVQEDPELALVERHLGLMPVNETAEAERHIAAIGARIAAQVDLNRLLEISRTDAALAPPAAQPRSHEKPVRIAVARDAAFGFYYADDLAALTAAGAQTVFFDTLHDTKLPPCDGLLIGGGFPECFLDQLEANTALRADVRRAIEGGLPAYAECGGLMYLARSIHWKGRSAEMVGVIPGDIRMHDKPVGRGYVILEPNANHPWRGAGSDGTPSLRAHEFHYSNLYDLPADTRYAYAVKRGHGIDGHHDGVLRHRLLASYTHLRATSGCDWPAKFVQHVRDCMTNDYKETTPCSP
;
A
#
# COMPACT_ATOMS: atom_id res chain seq x y z
N MET A 1 10.94 -0.71 -24.21
CA MET A 1 10.47 -0.73 -22.83
C MET A 1 11.48 -1.46 -21.96
N HIS A 2 11.61 -1.08 -20.69
CA HIS A 2 12.45 -1.77 -19.70
C HIS A 2 11.57 -2.27 -18.55
N ARG A 3 11.81 -3.47 -18.06
CA ARG A 3 11.09 -4.01 -16.87
C ARG A 3 12.02 -4.87 -16.06
N PHE A 4 11.96 -4.72 -14.75
CA PHE A 4 12.76 -5.53 -13.84
C PHE A 4 12.16 -5.58 -12.44
N LEU A 5 12.46 -6.67 -11.74
CA LEU A 5 12.10 -6.87 -10.35
C LEU A 5 13.32 -6.67 -9.46
N ILE A 6 13.23 -5.75 -8.51
CA ILE A 6 14.19 -5.62 -7.42
C ILE A 6 13.80 -6.61 -6.32
N SER A 7 14.62 -7.60 -6.08
CA SER A 7 14.47 -8.57 -5.00
C SER A 7 15.76 -8.69 -4.18
N ALA A 8 15.79 -9.54 -3.18
CA ALA A 8 16.96 -9.72 -2.33
C ALA A 8 17.09 -11.18 -1.89
N ALA A 9 18.22 -11.53 -1.31
CA ALA A 9 18.41 -12.84 -0.70
C ALA A 9 17.55 -13.03 0.56
N HIS A 10 17.31 -11.94 1.32
CA HIS A 10 16.47 -11.93 2.52
C HIS A 10 15.86 -10.54 2.78
N LYS A 11 14.95 -10.44 3.78
CA LYS A 11 14.39 -9.16 4.22
C LYS A 11 15.50 -8.22 4.73
N SER A 12 15.19 -6.91 4.78
CA SER A 12 16.10 -5.86 5.32
C SER A 12 17.44 -5.71 4.60
N SER A 13 17.55 -6.16 3.34
CA SER A 13 18.76 -5.97 2.51
C SER A 13 18.88 -4.59 1.87
N GLY A 14 17.92 -3.67 2.10
CA GLY A 14 17.90 -2.31 1.55
C GLY A 14 17.23 -2.17 0.19
N LYS A 15 16.33 -3.11 -0.17
CA LYS A 15 15.55 -3.04 -1.43
C LYS A 15 14.83 -1.71 -1.60
N THR A 16 14.10 -1.27 -0.58
CA THR A 16 13.26 -0.06 -0.65
C THR A 16 14.10 1.19 -0.92
N THR A 17 15.21 1.38 -0.20
CA THR A 17 16.14 2.50 -0.46
C THR A 17 16.68 2.47 -1.89
N LEU A 18 17.08 1.28 -2.38
CA LEU A 18 17.55 1.11 -3.75
C LEU A 18 16.45 1.37 -4.79
N SER A 19 15.25 0.86 -4.57
CA SER A 19 14.11 1.07 -5.47
C SER A 19 13.71 2.54 -5.57
N ILE A 20 13.65 3.25 -4.43
CA ILE A 20 13.43 4.70 -4.37
C ILE A 20 14.53 5.45 -5.12
N GLY A 21 15.80 5.12 -4.84
CA GLY A 21 16.93 5.78 -5.49
C GLY A 21 16.98 5.56 -7.00
N LEU A 22 16.71 4.34 -7.47
CA LEU A 22 16.63 4.02 -8.90
C LEU A 22 15.44 4.73 -9.56
N ALA A 23 14.27 4.72 -8.93
CA ALA A 23 13.10 5.44 -9.45
C ALA A 23 13.39 6.94 -9.59
N ALA A 24 13.94 7.58 -8.55
CA ALA A 24 14.29 9.00 -8.57
C ALA A 24 15.39 9.34 -9.58
N ALA A 25 16.44 8.50 -9.68
CA ALA A 25 17.53 8.71 -10.62
C ALA A 25 17.06 8.63 -12.09
N LEU A 26 16.20 7.64 -12.39
CA LEU A 26 15.72 7.38 -13.75
C LEU A 26 14.61 8.36 -14.18
N SER A 27 13.79 8.87 -13.23
CA SER A 27 12.71 9.82 -13.55
C SER A 27 13.17 11.28 -13.64
N SER A 28 14.26 11.65 -12.94
CA SER A 28 14.63 13.08 -12.77
C SER A 28 15.27 13.75 -13.96
N GLY A 29 15.78 13.03 -14.95
CA GLY A 29 16.57 13.57 -16.05
C GLY A 29 17.94 14.15 -15.62
N LYS A 30 18.44 13.71 -14.47
CA LYS A 30 19.70 14.11 -13.86
C LYS A 30 20.73 12.98 -13.95
N HIS A 31 21.92 13.23 -13.43
CA HIS A 31 22.98 12.21 -13.30
C HIS A 31 23.40 11.54 -14.62
N GLY A 32 23.43 12.31 -15.72
CA GLY A 32 23.84 11.83 -17.04
C GLY A 32 22.82 10.91 -17.73
N GLN A 33 21.61 10.81 -17.21
CA GLN A 33 20.50 10.07 -17.82
C GLN A 33 19.39 11.03 -18.29
N PRO A 34 18.72 10.75 -19.41
CA PRO A 34 17.50 11.47 -19.78
C PRO A 34 16.39 11.11 -18.79
N ALA A 35 15.46 12.07 -18.56
CA ALA A 35 14.24 11.78 -17.80
C ALA A 35 13.42 10.70 -18.52
N ARG A 36 12.97 9.71 -17.78
CA ARG A 36 12.15 8.60 -18.29
C ARG A 36 10.86 8.47 -17.50
N THR A 37 9.83 8.00 -18.17
CA THR A 37 8.58 7.64 -17.49
C THR A 37 8.76 6.32 -16.74
N VAL A 38 8.90 6.41 -15.42
CA VAL A 38 9.05 5.25 -14.53
C VAL A 38 7.71 4.91 -13.89
N GLN A 39 7.19 3.70 -14.13
CA GLN A 39 6.03 3.17 -13.43
C GLN A 39 6.47 2.24 -12.31
N PRO A 40 6.30 2.65 -11.03
CA PRO A 40 6.62 1.81 -9.91
C PRO A 40 5.47 0.85 -9.59
N PHE A 41 5.87 -0.36 -9.14
CA PHE A 41 4.98 -1.37 -8.58
C PHE A 41 5.57 -1.92 -7.30
N LYS A 42 4.71 -2.30 -6.36
CA LYS A 42 5.10 -2.98 -5.11
C LYS A 42 4.43 -4.34 -5.02
N LYS A 43 5.20 -5.39 -4.69
CA LYS A 43 4.61 -6.69 -4.42
C LYS A 43 4.01 -6.75 -2.99
N GLY A 44 2.79 -7.25 -2.89
CA GLY A 44 2.09 -7.46 -1.62
C GLY A 44 1.30 -6.25 -1.12
N PRO A 45 0.64 -6.41 0.05
CA PRO A 45 -0.24 -5.40 0.64
C PRO A 45 0.58 -4.41 1.48
N ASP A 46 1.12 -3.39 0.85
CA ASP A 46 1.97 -2.37 1.46
C ASP A 46 1.44 -1.00 1.10
N TYR A 47 1.45 -0.05 2.02
CA TYR A 47 1.07 1.34 1.79
C TYR A 47 2.29 2.26 1.83
N ILE A 48 3.27 1.98 2.69
CA ILE A 48 4.35 2.92 3.01
C ILE A 48 5.38 2.97 1.88
N ASP A 49 5.90 1.80 1.46
CA ASP A 49 6.85 1.76 0.35
C ASP A 49 6.24 2.33 -0.95
N PRO A 50 4.97 2.02 -1.32
CA PRO A 50 4.28 2.66 -2.44
C PRO A 50 4.20 4.18 -2.37
N LEU A 51 4.01 4.78 -1.20
CA LEU A 51 4.01 6.23 -1.04
C LEU A 51 5.38 6.84 -1.40
N TRP A 52 6.47 6.25 -0.90
CA TRP A 52 7.84 6.67 -1.23
C TRP A 52 8.16 6.49 -2.72
N LEU A 53 7.79 5.33 -3.28
CA LEU A 53 7.99 5.03 -4.70
C LEU A 53 7.18 5.95 -5.60
N SER A 54 5.98 6.33 -5.18
CA SER A 54 5.14 7.27 -5.94
C SER A 54 5.78 8.65 -6.05
N VAL A 55 6.30 9.17 -4.93
CA VAL A 55 7.00 10.47 -4.94
C VAL A 55 8.29 10.38 -5.75
N ALA A 56 9.06 9.29 -5.59
CA ALA A 56 10.32 9.09 -6.30
C ALA A 56 10.15 9.01 -7.83
N ALA A 57 9.08 8.38 -8.29
CA ALA A 57 8.79 8.23 -9.72
C ALA A 57 7.94 9.37 -10.31
N GLY A 58 7.30 10.19 -9.48
CA GLY A 58 6.31 11.18 -9.91
C GLY A 58 5.02 10.55 -10.48
N ARG A 59 4.75 9.29 -10.17
CA ARG A 59 3.58 8.50 -10.62
C ARG A 59 3.08 7.60 -9.50
N PRO A 60 1.76 7.32 -9.43
CA PRO A 60 1.22 6.39 -8.44
C PRO A 60 1.90 5.01 -8.52
N CYS A 61 2.25 4.44 -7.37
CA CYS A 61 2.75 3.08 -7.26
C CYS A 61 1.57 2.12 -7.07
N TYR A 62 1.52 1.04 -7.83
CA TYR A 62 0.45 0.05 -7.76
C TYR A 62 0.94 -1.24 -7.11
N ASN A 63 0.06 -1.87 -6.33
CA ASN A 63 0.40 -3.12 -5.66
C ASN A 63 0.06 -4.34 -6.53
N LEU A 64 0.91 -5.36 -6.48
CA LEU A 64 0.70 -6.65 -7.13
C LEU A 64 0.67 -7.73 -6.04
N ASP A 65 -0.50 -8.35 -5.82
CA ASP A 65 -0.71 -9.24 -4.68
C ASP A 65 -1.46 -10.50 -5.07
N PHE A 66 -0.79 -11.64 -4.98
CA PHE A 66 -1.32 -12.97 -5.32
C PHE A 66 -2.46 -13.45 -4.39
N PHE A 67 -2.52 -12.96 -3.17
CA PHE A 67 -3.62 -13.36 -2.29
C PHE A 67 -4.90 -12.61 -2.61
N LEU A 68 -4.78 -11.34 -2.97
CA LEU A 68 -5.93 -10.47 -3.23
C LEU A 68 -6.48 -10.62 -4.65
N SER A 69 -5.60 -10.95 -5.62
CA SER A 69 -5.96 -11.02 -7.05
C SER A 69 -5.46 -12.31 -7.68
N PRO A 70 -6.21 -12.91 -8.61
CA PRO A 70 -5.72 -14.03 -9.42
C PRO A 70 -4.64 -13.57 -10.42
N ASP A 71 -3.85 -14.52 -10.94
CA ASP A 71 -2.74 -14.27 -11.85
C ASP A 71 -3.13 -13.43 -13.08
N SER A 72 -4.28 -13.73 -13.67
CA SER A 72 -4.79 -12.99 -14.83
C SER A 72 -5.08 -11.52 -14.52
N GLU A 73 -5.56 -11.22 -13.31
CA GLU A 73 -5.78 -9.85 -12.87
C GLU A 73 -4.46 -9.13 -12.59
N LEU A 74 -3.46 -9.80 -11.99
CA LEU A 74 -2.13 -9.24 -11.80
C LEU A 74 -1.47 -8.86 -13.13
N GLN A 75 -1.57 -9.73 -14.14
CA GLN A 75 -1.08 -9.44 -15.49
C GLN A 75 -1.82 -8.26 -16.13
N ALA A 76 -3.15 -8.20 -15.97
CA ALA A 76 -3.97 -7.10 -16.47
C ALA A 76 -3.65 -5.76 -15.78
N GLN A 77 -3.46 -5.77 -14.45
CA GLN A 77 -3.04 -4.58 -13.68
C GLN A 77 -1.66 -4.10 -14.11
N PHE A 78 -0.70 -5.01 -14.22
CA PHE A 78 0.64 -4.68 -14.69
C PHE A 78 0.63 -4.07 -16.09
N ALA A 79 -0.12 -4.68 -17.02
CA ALA A 79 -0.27 -4.14 -18.36
C ALA A 79 -0.98 -2.79 -18.38
N ARG A 80 -2.08 -2.65 -17.64
CA ARG A 80 -2.88 -1.41 -17.55
C ARG A 80 -2.07 -0.20 -17.13
N HIS A 81 -1.24 -0.35 -16.09
CA HIS A 81 -0.51 0.75 -15.50
C HIS A 81 0.88 0.95 -16.12
N GLY A 82 1.46 -0.11 -16.71
CA GLY A 82 2.79 -0.06 -17.29
C GLY A 82 2.84 0.26 -18.80
N HIS A 83 1.72 0.22 -19.53
CA HIS A 83 1.71 0.27 -21.01
C HIS A 83 2.29 1.56 -21.59
N ASP A 84 2.16 2.67 -20.90
CA ASP A 84 2.64 4.01 -21.32
C ASP A 84 3.99 4.40 -20.68
N ALA A 85 4.60 3.50 -19.90
CA ALA A 85 5.86 3.75 -19.24
C ALA A 85 7.05 3.26 -20.08
N GLU A 86 8.17 3.98 -20.00
CA GLU A 86 9.45 3.53 -20.57
C GLU A 86 10.08 2.45 -19.69
N ILE A 87 9.87 2.54 -18.35
CA ILE A 87 10.44 1.65 -17.36
C ILE A 87 9.34 1.20 -16.37
N CYS A 88 9.18 -0.12 -16.20
CA CYS A 88 8.42 -0.70 -15.09
C CYS A 88 9.40 -1.22 -14.04
N LEU A 89 9.43 -0.57 -12.87
CA LEU A 89 10.22 -0.97 -11.72
C LEU A 89 9.31 -1.65 -10.69
N ILE A 90 9.56 -2.93 -10.42
CA ILE A 90 8.80 -3.68 -9.41
C ILE A 90 9.66 -3.89 -8.17
N GLU A 91 9.19 -3.47 -7.01
CA GLU A 91 9.84 -3.79 -5.76
C GLU A 91 9.21 -5.02 -5.13
N GLY A 92 10.01 -6.07 -4.91
CA GLY A 92 9.63 -7.27 -4.18
C GLY A 92 9.55 -7.04 -2.67
N ASN A 93 8.82 -7.89 -1.99
CA ASN A 93 8.84 -7.99 -0.53
C ASN A 93 9.82 -9.09 -0.09
N LYS A 94 10.23 -9.14 1.19
CA LYS A 94 11.09 -10.21 1.76
C LYS A 94 12.26 -10.63 0.83
N GLY A 95 12.61 -11.92 0.78
CA GLY A 95 13.57 -12.50 -0.14
C GLY A 95 12.94 -12.99 -1.45
N LEU A 96 13.82 -13.37 -2.43
CA LEU A 96 13.36 -13.76 -3.77
C LEU A 96 12.43 -14.98 -3.74
N TYR A 97 12.75 -15.96 -2.93
CA TYR A 97 12.02 -17.22 -2.83
C TYR A 97 11.09 -17.29 -1.61
N ASP A 98 11.09 -16.25 -0.76
CA ASP A 98 10.20 -16.20 0.39
C ASP A 98 8.74 -16.01 -0.03
N GLY A 99 7.88 -16.84 0.51
CA GLY A 99 6.44 -16.83 0.27
C GLY A 99 5.64 -17.14 1.53
N LEU A 100 4.33 -17.28 1.37
CA LEU A 100 3.44 -17.79 2.42
C LEU A 100 3.40 -19.30 2.39
N ASP A 101 3.45 -19.88 1.18
CA ASP A 101 3.26 -21.29 0.92
C ASP A 101 4.61 -21.97 0.70
N LEU A 102 4.67 -23.26 1.01
CA LEU A 102 5.88 -24.06 0.90
C LEU A 102 6.40 -24.15 -0.54
N ASP A 103 5.50 -24.14 -1.51
CA ASP A 103 5.81 -24.21 -2.95
C ASP A 103 6.28 -22.87 -3.54
N GLY A 104 6.23 -21.79 -2.75
CA GLY A 104 6.62 -20.45 -3.19
C GLY A 104 5.68 -19.83 -4.24
N SER A 105 4.43 -20.30 -4.35
CA SER A 105 3.42 -19.82 -5.32
C SER A 105 3.17 -18.32 -5.27
N ASN A 106 3.38 -17.69 -4.12
CA ASN A 106 3.24 -16.24 -3.93
C ASN A 106 4.57 -15.52 -3.66
N SER A 107 5.72 -16.11 -4.02
CA SER A 107 7.04 -15.50 -3.85
C SER A 107 7.32 -14.38 -4.87
N ASN A 108 8.42 -13.65 -4.69
CA ASN A 108 8.91 -12.70 -5.71
C ASN A 108 9.31 -13.46 -7.00
N ALA A 109 9.84 -14.69 -6.86
CA ALA A 109 10.17 -15.55 -7.98
C ALA A 109 8.92 -15.93 -8.80
N ALA A 110 7.79 -16.24 -8.13
CA ALA A 110 6.52 -16.48 -8.82
C ALA A 110 6.07 -15.25 -9.61
N LEU A 111 6.22 -14.03 -9.05
CA LEU A 111 5.90 -12.79 -9.77
C LEU A 111 6.82 -12.56 -10.96
N ALA A 112 8.12 -12.84 -10.80
CA ALA A 112 9.10 -12.72 -11.89
C ALA A 112 8.74 -13.65 -13.07
N ARG A 113 8.30 -14.90 -12.78
CA ARG A 113 7.82 -15.83 -13.81
C ARG A 113 6.53 -15.37 -14.47
N LEU A 114 5.54 -14.95 -13.64
CA LEU A 114 4.23 -14.54 -14.14
C LEU A 114 4.31 -13.39 -15.14
N LEU A 115 5.21 -12.43 -14.87
CA LEU A 115 5.34 -11.19 -15.64
C LEU A 115 6.56 -11.19 -16.57
N ASP A 116 7.31 -12.29 -16.65
CA ASP A 116 8.55 -12.43 -17.44
C ASP A 116 9.55 -11.30 -17.12
N LEU A 117 9.93 -11.19 -15.85
CA LEU A 117 10.82 -10.14 -15.37
C LEU A 117 12.24 -10.65 -15.09
N PRO A 118 13.28 -9.96 -15.60
CA PRO A 118 14.62 -10.14 -15.07
C PRO A 118 14.66 -9.65 -13.61
N VAL A 119 15.39 -10.40 -12.78
CA VAL A 119 15.57 -10.08 -11.37
C VAL A 119 16.90 -9.38 -11.17
N VAL A 120 16.87 -8.23 -10.51
CA VAL A 120 18.06 -7.58 -9.94
C VAL A 120 18.10 -7.95 -8.44
N LEU A 121 19.10 -8.72 -8.07
CA LEU A 121 19.22 -9.27 -6.72
C LEU A 121 20.06 -8.34 -5.84
N VAL A 122 19.47 -7.80 -4.80
CA VAL A 122 20.14 -6.98 -3.79
C VAL A 122 20.75 -7.88 -2.72
N LEU A 123 22.03 -7.73 -2.48
CA LEU A 123 22.78 -8.51 -1.51
C LEU A 123 23.33 -7.60 -0.40
N ASP A 124 22.95 -7.86 0.85
CA ASP A 124 23.62 -7.24 2.00
C ASP A 124 25.04 -7.78 2.11
N ALA A 125 26.02 -6.94 1.82
CA ALA A 125 27.41 -7.34 1.71
C ALA A 125 28.16 -7.33 3.05
N ARG A 126 27.55 -6.90 4.15
CA ARG A 126 28.21 -6.79 5.45
C ARG A 126 28.75 -8.13 5.92
N GLY A 127 30.02 -8.15 6.30
CA GLY A 127 30.71 -9.36 6.77
C GLY A 127 30.92 -10.44 5.71
N MET A 128 30.54 -10.19 4.45
CA MET A 128 30.74 -11.16 3.37
C MET A 128 32.08 -11.02 2.65
N THR A 129 32.60 -12.13 2.18
CA THR A 129 33.76 -12.22 1.29
C THR A 129 33.49 -13.29 0.22
N ARG A 130 34.24 -14.37 0.17
CA ARG A 130 34.07 -15.44 -0.83
C ARG A 130 32.68 -16.11 -0.76
N GLY A 131 32.04 -16.13 0.41
CA GLY A 131 30.71 -16.70 0.59
C GLY A 131 29.59 -16.05 -0.22
N ILE A 132 29.84 -14.90 -0.86
CA ILE A 132 28.84 -14.27 -1.75
C ILE A 132 28.63 -15.09 -3.03
N ALA A 133 29.66 -15.78 -3.54
CA ALA A 133 29.53 -16.60 -4.75
C ALA A 133 28.57 -17.79 -4.55
N PRO A 134 28.71 -18.67 -3.53
CA PRO A 134 27.73 -19.74 -3.31
C PRO A 134 26.31 -19.22 -3.01
N LEU A 135 26.16 -18.03 -2.43
CA LEU A 135 24.85 -17.40 -2.25
C LEU A 135 24.19 -17.10 -3.59
N ILE A 136 24.91 -16.48 -4.54
CA ILE A 136 24.41 -16.19 -5.89
C ILE A 136 24.12 -17.48 -6.65
N LEU A 137 25.09 -18.40 -6.68
CA LEU A 137 24.94 -19.69 -7.36
C LEU A 137 23.76 -20.51 -6.81
N GLY A 138 23.56 -20.49 -5.49
CA GLY A 138 22.38 -21.13 -4.86
C GLY A 138 21.06 -20.54 -5.35
N HIS A 139 20.98 -19.21 -5.46
CA HIS A 139 19.80 -18.56 -6.00
C HIS A 139 19.54 -18.89 -7.47
N GLN A 140 20.57 -19.00 -8.30
CA GLN A 140 20.46 -19.42 -9.70
C GLN A 140 20.06 -20.89 -9.84
N ALA A 141 20.59 -21.76 -8.99
CA ALA A 141 20.36 -23.21 -9.05
C ALA A 141 19.00 -23.62 -8.49
N PHE A 142 18.45 -22.87 -7.52
CA PHE A 142 17.22 -23.20 -6.81
C PHE A 142 15.99 -23.20 -7.75
N ASP A 143 15.92 -22.20 -8.63
CA ASP A 143 14.91 -22.16 -9.68
C ASP A 143 15.52 -21.63 -10.99
N ARG A 144 15.79 -22.53 -11.93
CA ARG A 144 16.42 -22.22 -13.22
C ARG A 144 15.54 -21.43 -14.18
N ASN A 145 14.25 -21.30 -13.88
CA ASN A 145 13.33 -20.47 -14.67
C ASN A 145 13.39 -18.98 -14.27
N ILE A 146 14.13 -18.66 -13.21
CA ILE A 146 14.30 -17.28 -12.77
C ILE A 146 15.62 -16.73 -13.32
N ARG A 147 15.52 -15.66 -14.11
CA ARG A 147 16.67 -14.97 -14.66
C ARG A 147 17.17 -13.93 -13.67
N ILE A 148 18.23 -14.26 -12.88
CA ILE A 148 18.97 -13.28 -12.11
C ILE A 148 19.89 -12.53 -13.07
N ALA A 149 19.44 -11.36 -13.53
CA ALA A 149 20.08 -10.61 -14.60
C ALA A 149 21.25 -9.73 -14.10
N GLY A 150 21.34 -9.52 -12.80
CA GLY A 150 22.42 -8.78 -12.17
C GLY A 150 22.27 -8.69 -10.67
N VAL A 151 23.35 -8.30 -10.00
CA VAL A 151 23.37 -8.08 -8.55
C VAL A 151 23.76 -6.66 -8.21
N ILE A 152 23.18 -6.11 -7.13
CA ILE A 152 23.62 -4.88 -6.48
C ILE A 152 24.11 -5.24 -5.09
N LEU A 153 25.39 -4.97 -4.84
CA LEU A 153 25.99 -5.10 -3.52
C LEU A 153 25.60 -3.89 -2.68
N ASN A 154 25.05 -4.11 -1.50
CA ASN A 154 24.61 -3.03 -0.62
C ASN A 154 25.34 -3.08 0.72
N ARG A 155 25.45 -1.94 1.38
CA ARG A 155 26.10 -1.78 2.69
C ARG A 155 27.56 -2.23 2.70
N LEU A 156 28.31 -1.76 1.71
CA LEU A 156 29.75 -2.06 1.62
C LEU A 156 30.56 -1.24 2.62
N GLY A 157 31.57 -1.87 3.20
CA GLY A 157 32.48 -1.24 4.14
C GLY A 157 33.71 -0.57 3.46
N GLY A 158 33.59 -0.08 2.20
CA GLY A 158 34.63 0.65 1.49
C GLY A 158 35.18 -0.04 0.23
N ARG A 159 36.00 0.69 -0.54
CA ARG A 159 36.48 0.29 -1.87
C ARG A 159 37.25 -1.03 -1.90
N ARG A 160 38.02 -1.32 -0.85
CA ARG A 160 38.77 -2.58 -0.78
C ARG A 160 37.85 -3.79 -0.66
N HIS A 161 36.76 -3.63 0.13
CA HIS A 161 35.74 -4.66 0.27
C HIS A 161 34.98 -4.88 -1.04
N GLU A 162 34.60 -3.80 -1.72
CA GLU A 162 33.98 -3.84 -3.05
C GLU A 162 34.87 -4.58 -4.06
N ALA A 163 36.13 -4.18 -4.22
CA ALA A 163 37.05 -4.80 -5.18
C ALA A 163 37.17 -6.31 -4.96
N LYS A 164 37.24 -6.75 -3.70
CA LYS A 164 37.29 -8.17 -3.36
C LYS A 164 36.04 -8.92 -3.74
N LEU A 165 34.85 -8.35 -3.45
CA LEU A 165 33.55 -8.99 -3.78
C LEU A 165 33.34 -9.06 -5.29
N ARG A 166 33.66 -7.99 -6.05
CA ARG A 166 33.59 -7.99 -7.52
C ARG A 166 34.46 -9.10 -8.10
N ALA A 167 35.73 -9.18 -7.69
CA ALA A 167 36.65 -10.24 -8.16
C ALA A 167 36.12 -11.65 -7.86
N VAL A 168 35.51 -11.87 -6.70
CA VAL A 168 34.90 -13.17 -6.35
C VAL A 168 33.71 -13.48 -7.25
N ILE A 169 32.80 -12.52 -7.46
CA ILE A 169 31.57 -12.71 -8.26
C ILE A 169 31.95 -12.97 -9.72
N GLU A 170 32.82 -12.16 -10.29
CA GLU A 170 33.33 -12.32 -11.66
C GLU A 170 34.06 -13.66 -11.90
N HIS A 171 34.76 -14.15 -10.88
CA HIS A 171 35.50 -15.44 -11.00
C HIS A 171 34.59 -16.66 -10.91
N TYR A 172 33.55 -16.63 -10.08
CA TYR A 172 32.75 -17.82 -9.75
C TYR A 172 31.34 -17.82 -10.39
N THR A 173 30.88 -16.70 -10.91
CA THR A 173 29.52 -16.57 -11.47
C THR A 173 29.55 -15.82 -12.81
N ASP A 174 28.47 -15.97 -13.58
CA ASP A 174 28.21 -15.23 -14.81
C ASP A 174 27.32 -13.98 -14.60
N VAL A 175 26.95 -13.68 -13.33
CA VAL A 175 26.02 -12.59 -12.99
C VAL A 175 26.78 -11.26 -12.89
N PRO A 176 26.44 -10.24 -13.69
CA PRO A 176 27.12 -8.95 -13.61
C PRO A 176 26.81 -8.21 -12.31
N VAL A 177 27.82 -7.54 -11.75
CA VAL A 177 27.66 -6.59 -10.64
C VAL A 177 27.25 -5.23 -11.20
N LEU A 178 25.98 -4.90 -11.09
CA LEU A 178 25.39 -3.64 -11.59
C LEU A 178 25.71 -2.44 -10.71
N GLY A 179 26.00 -2.67 -9.42
CA GLY A 179 26.28 -1.59 -8.49
C GLY A 179 26.89 -2.09 -7.19
N ALA A 180 27.50 -1.15 -6.48
CA ALA A 180 28.21 -1.39 -5.23
C ALA A 180 27.98 -0.18 -4.31
N VAL A 181 26.94 -0.26 -3.51
CA VAL A 181 26.47 0.84 -2.67
C VAL A 181 27.13 0.76 -1.31
N GLN A 182 27.87 1.80 -0.97
CA GLN A 182 28.56 1.91 0.30
C GLN A 182 27.56 2.14 1.45
N GLU A 183 27.90 1.71 2.66
CA GLU A 183 27.13 2.03 3.84
C GLU A 183 27.18 3.55 4.08
N ASP A 184 26.00 4.19 4.08
CA ASP A 184 25.89 5.65 4.19
C ASP A 184 24.64 5.98 5.03
N PRO A 185 24.80 6.68 6.17
CA PRO A 185 23.68 7.09 7.00
C PRO A 185 22.66 7.98 6.26
N GLU A 186 23.07 8.73 5.24
CA GLU A 186 22.15 9.56 4.44
C GLU A 186 21.22 8.74 3.53
N LEU A 187 21.51 7.46 3.32
CA LEU A 187 20.61 6.52 2.64
C LEU A 187 19.57 5.89 3.58
N ALA A 188 19.69 6.12 4.89
CA ALA A 188 18.80 5.54 5.86
C ALA A 188 17.42 6.20 5.78
N LEU A 189 16.39 5.40 5.54
CA LEU A 189 15.00 5.83 5.74
C LEU A 189 14.65 5.66 7.21
N VAL A 190 13.97 6.67 7.77
CA VAL A 190 13.55 6.62 9.18
C VAL A 190 12.52 5.50 9.36
N GLU A 191 12.82 4.60 10.29
CA GLU A 191 11.93 3.51 10.67
C GLU A 191 11.24 3.83 12.01
N ARG A 192 9.96 3.48 12.12
CA ARG A 192 9.19 3.45 13.36
C ARG A 192 8.83 2.00 13.71
N HIS A 193 8.05 1.82 14.76
CA HIS A 193 7.60 0.51 15.24
C HIS A 193 6.81 -0.32 14.20
N LEU A 194 6.22 0.32 13.20
CA LEU A 194 5.44 -0.33 12.14
C LEU A 194 6.16 -0.42 10.78
N GLY A 195 7.40 0.04 10.68
CA GLY A 195 8.18 0.10 9.44
C GLY A 195 8.70 1.50 9.15
N LEU A 196 8.87 1.83 7.86
CA LEU A 196 9.31 3.16 7.45
C LEU A 196 8.30 4.23 7.87
N MET A 197 8.79 5.43 8.20
CA MET A 197 7.93 6.59 8.37
C MET A 197 7.28 6.94 7.03
N PRO A 198 5.93 7.10 6.96
CA PRO A 198 5.26 7.44 5.72
C PRO A 198 5.75 8.79 5.15
N VAL A 199 5.80 8.87 3.83
CA VAL A 199 6.30 10.08 3.13
C VAL A 199 5.43 11.33 3.40
N ASN A 200 4.15 11.15 3.63
CA ASN A 200 3.21 12.22 3.96
C ASN A 200 3.44 12.86 5.33
N GLU A 201 4.21 12.21 6.21
CA GLU A 201 4.64 12.76 7.49
C GLU A 201 5.96 13.55 7.40
N THR A 202 6.63 13.57 6.24
CA THR A 202 7.99 14.09 6.10
C THR A 202 8.00 15.33 5.22
N ALA A 203 8.11 16.51 5.80
CA ALA A 203 8.22 17.79 5.05
C ALA A 203 9.45 17.87 4.12
N GLU A 204 10.45 17.00 4.32
CA GLU A 204 11.70 16.95 3.56
C GLU A 204 11.81 15.75 2.62
N ALA A 205 10.72 15.00 2.43
CA ALA A 205 10.73 13.75 1.68
C ALA A 205 11.32 13.90 0.27
N GLU A 206 10.93 14.92 -0.48
CA GLU A 206 11.43 15.15 -1.84
C GLU A 206 12.95 15.41 -1.87
N ARG A 207 13.46 16.19 -0.90
CA ARG A 207 14.90 16.44 -0.78
C ARG A 207 15.67 15.17 -0.46
N HIS A 208 15.14 14.38 0.47
CA HIS A 208 15.74 13.10 0.85
C HIS A 208 15.72 12.12 -0.32
N ILE A 209 14.61 11.98 -1.03
CA ILE A 209 14.48 11.13 -2.23
C ILE A 209 15.49 11.56 -3.30
N ALA A 210 15.64 12.87 -3.54
CA ALA A 210 16.62 13.37 -4.50
C ALA A 210 18.06 13.05 -4.08
N ALA A 211 18.38 13.16 -2.79
CA ALA A 211 19.70 12.79 -2.26
C ALA A 211 19.96 11.28 -2.41
N ILE A 212 18.99 10.44 -2.08
CA ILE A 212 19.09 8.97 -2.30
C ILE A 212 19.30 8.69 -3.81
N GLY A 213 18.53 9.33 -4.69
CA GLY A 213 18.66 9.19 -6.13
C GLY A 213 20.06 9.52 -6.65
N ALA A 214 20.64 10.63 -6.19
CA ALA A 214 22.01 11.03 -6.54
C ALA A 214 23.07 10.02 -6.07
N ARG A 215 22.94 9.52 -4.84
CA ARG A 215 23.86 8.53 -4.26
C ARG A 215 23.79 7.18 -5.00
N ILE A 216 22.59 6.73 -5.34
CA ILE A 216 22.39 5.48 -6.09
C ILE A 216 22.90 5.63 -7.53
N ALA A 217 22.61 6.73 -8.20
CA ALA A 217 23.12 6.98 -9.56
C ALA A 217 24.64 7.02 -9.65
N ALA A 218 25.34 7.46 -8.59
CA ALA A 218 26.80 7.49 -8.54
C ALA A 218 27.43 6.09 -8.31
N GLN A 219 26.65 5.10 -7.86
CA GLN A 219 27.18 3.80 -7.41
C GLN A 219 26.56 2.61 -8.15
N VAL A 220 25.59 2.86 -9.04
CA VAL A 220 24.94 1.83 -9.86
C VAL A 220 25.09 2.19 -11.33
N ASP A 221 25.48 1.24 -12.15
CA ASP A 221 25.52 1.38 -13.62
C ASP A 221 24.09 1.33 -14.18
N LEU A 222 23.47 2.51 -14.30
CA LEU A 222 22.12 2.66 -14.80
C LEU A 222 22.01 2.24 -16.29
N ASN A 223 23.07 2.42 -17.09
CA ASN A 223 23.04 2.02 -18.49
C ASN A 223 23.00 0.49 -18.61
N ARG A 224 23.84 -0.20 -17.83
CA ARG A 224 23.86 -1.64 -17.80
C ARG A 224 22.53 -2.22 -17.24
N LEU A 225 21.96 -1.59 -16.22
CA LEU A 225 20.64 -1.95 -15.70
C LEU A 225 19.56 -1.86 -16.80
N LEU A 226 19.56 -0.78 -17.57
CA LEU A 226 18.60 -0.62 -18.68
C LEU A 226 18.85 -1.64 -19.79
N GLU A 227 20.12 -1.92 -20.12
CA GLU A 227 20.47 -2.92 -21.14
C GLU A 227 19.89 -4.32 -20.77
N ILE A 228 20.16 -4.79 -19.54
CA ILE A 228 19.70 -6.14 -19.11
C ILE A 228 18.21 -6.27 -18.90
N SER A 229 17.51 -5.14 -18.70
CA SER A 229 16.06 -5.07 -18.45
C SER A 229 15.24 -4.78 -19.70
N ARG A 230 15.90 -4.61 -20.84
CA ARG A 230 15.21 -4.33 -22.11
C ARG A 230 14.35 -5.51 -22.55
N THR A 231 13.15 -5.19 -23.02
CA THR A 231 12.23 -6.14 -23.64
C THR A 231 11.53 -5.50 -24.84
N ASP A 232 11.33 -6.30 -25.89
CA ASP A 232 10.59 -5.86 -27.07
C ASP A 232 9.08 -6.20 -26.94
N ALA A 233 8.69 -6.97 -25.93
CA ALA A 233 7.31 -7.26 -25.65
C ALA A 233 6.58 -6.03 -25.11
N ALA A 234 5.70 -5.45 -25.93
CA ALA A 234 4.84 -4.34 -25.51
C ALA A 234 3.75 -4.84 -24.55
N LEU A 235 3.36 -3.98 -23.61
CA LEU A 235 2.17 -4.21 -22.80
C LEU A 235 0.93 -3.72 -23.56
N ALA A 236 -0.13 -4.49 -23.56
CA ALA A 236 -1.37 -4.09 -24.22
C ALA A 236 -1.99 -2.89 -23.48
N PRO A 237 -2.46 -1.87 -24.22
CA PRO A 237 -3.20 -0.79 -23.59
C PRO A 237 -4.48 -1.32 -22.94
N PRO A 238 -4.93 -0.71 -21.83
CA PRO A 238 -6.16 -1.14 -21.18
C PRO A 238 -7.36 -0.95 -22.11
N ALA A 239 -8.34 -1.86 -22.00
CA ALA A 239 -9.64 -1.63 -22.60
C ALA A 239 -10.25 -0.34 -22.03
N ALA A 240 -10.89 0.45 -22.90
CA ALA A 240 -11.59 1.65 -22.48
C ALA A 240 -12.67 1.28 -21.43
N GLN A 241 -12.57 1.84 -20.23
CA GLN A 241 -13.61 1.67 -19.23
C GLN A 241 -14.77 2.58 -19.57
N PRO A 242 -16.03 2.10 -19.54
CA PRO A 242 -17.19 2.95 -19.70
C PRO A 242 -17.21 3.98 -18.57
N ARG A 243 -17.31 5.27 -18.93
CA ARG A 243 -17.50 6.32 -17.94
C ARG A 243 -18.93 6.24 -17.40
N SER A 244 -19.10 6.34 -16.10
CA SER A 244 -20.43 6.52 -15.53
C SER A 244 -21.03 7.83 -16.06
N HIS A 245 -22.24 7.76 -16.63
CA HIS A 245 -22.99 8.94 -17.08
C HIS A 245 -23.84 9.55 -15.94
N GLU A 246 -23.80 8.96 -14.76
CA GLU A 246 -24.54 9.47 -13.60
C GLU A 246 -23.86 10.71 -13.01
N LYS A 247 -24.65 11.56 -12.36
CA LYS A 247 -24.14 12.71 -11.62
C LYS A 247 -23.10 12.23 -10.60
N PRO A 248 -21.89 12.81 -10.57
CA PRO A 248 -20.87 12.38 -9.63
C PRO A 248 -21.29 12.63 -8.17
N VAL A 249 -20.98 11.69 -7.27
CA VAL A 249 -21.09 11.87 -5.83
C VAL A 249 -19.76 12.38 -5.26
N ARG A 250 -19.83 13.30 -4.31
CA ARG A 250 -18.63 13.85 -3.66
C ARG A 250 -18.29 13.01 -2.43
N ILE A 251 -17.11 12.42 -2.42
CA ILE A 251 -16.61 11.67 -1.26
C ILE A 251 -15.49 12.46 -0.62
N ALA A 252 -15.68 12.91 0.62
CA ALA A 252 -14.63 13.49 1.43
C ALA A 252 -13.66 12.38 1.85
N VAL A 253 -12.36 12.57 1.60
CA VAL A 253 -11.30 11.58 1.89
C VAL A 253 -10.27 12.22 2.80
N ALA A 254 -10.07 11.66 3.99
CA ALA A 254 -9.04 12.13 4.92
C ALA A 254 -7.65 11.88 4.33
N ARG A 255 -6.83 12.93 4.19
CA ARG A 255 -5.49 12.79 3.62
C ARG A 255 -4.55 13.83 4.20
N ASP A 256 -3.75 13.41 5.17
CA ASP A 256 -2.80 14.23 5.91
C ASP A 256 -1.69 13.36 6.49
N ALA A 257 -0.92 13.88 7.47
CA ALA A 257 0.13 13.11 8.11
C ALA A 257 -0.38 11.93 8.96
N ALA A 258 -1.60 12.02 9.51
CA ALA A 258 -2.19 10.94 10.31
C ALA A 258 -2.87 9.87 9.45
N PHE A 259 -3.38 10.23 8.25
CA PHE A 259 -4.14 9.37 7.35
C PHE A 259 -3.61 9.45 5.92
N GLY A 260 -3.15 8.34 5.38
CA GLY A 260 -2.57 8.32 4.04
C GLY A 260 -2.58 6.94 3.37
N PHE A 261 -3.10 5.92 4.05
CA PHE A 261 -3.05 4.55 3.54
C PHE A 261 -4.23 4.27 2.63
N TYR A 262 -4.03 4.58 1.35
CA TYR A 262 -4.96 4.30 0.26
C TYR A 262 -4.22 3.60 -0.86
N TYR A 263 -4.79 2.54 -1.39
CA TYR A 263 -4.29 1.99 -2.64
C TYR A 263 -4.62 2.94 -3.80
N ALA A 264 -3.68 3.12 -4.70
CA ALA A 264 -3.90 3.94 -5.89
C ALA A 264 -5.04 3.37 -6.77
N ASP A 265 -5.17 2.04 -6.79
CA ASP A 265 -6.28 1.35 -7.49
C ASP A 265 -7.64 1.69 -6.88
N ASP A 266 -7.75 1.80 -5.54
CA ASP A 266 -9.01 2.12 -4.85
C ASP A 266 -9.49 3.53 -5.18
N LEU A 267 -8.58 4.51 -5.15
CA LEU A 267 -8.91 5.89 -5.53
C LEU A 267 -9.30 6.01 -7.01
N ALA A 268 -8.63 5.26 -7.88
CA ALA A 268 -8.99 5.18 -9.29
C ALA A 268 -10.36 4.50 -9.50
N ALA A 269 -10.64 3.42 -8.75
CA ALA A 269 -11.91 2.70 -8.80
C ALA A 269 -13.08 3.54 -8.27
N LEU A 270 -12.90 4.33 -7.21
CA LEU A 270 -13.89 5.32 -6.76
C LEU A 270 -14.25 6.31 -7.87
N THR A 271 -13.22 6.84 -8.55
CA THR A 271 -13.41 7.75 -9.68
C THR A 271 -14.14 7.07 -10.85
N ALA A 272 -13.75 5.84 -11.19
CA ALA A 272 -14.40 5.05 -12.23
C ALA A 272 -15.88 4.74 -11.91
N ALA A 273 -16.21 4.53 -10.63
CA ALA A 273 -17.57 4.36 -10.14
C ALA A 273 -18.40 5.67 -10.13
N GLY A 274 -17.78 6.79 -10.48
CA GLY A 274 -18.44 8.10 -10.56
C GLY A 274 -18.38 8.91 -9.26
N ALA A 275 -17.37 8.67 -8.42
CA ALA A 275 -17.08 9.54 -7.29
C ALA A 275 -16.15 10.69 -7.72
N GLN A 276 -16.39 11.86 -7.15
CA GLN A 276 -15.43 12.96 -7.08
C GLN A 276 -14.83 12.97 -5.67
N THR A 277 -13.56 12.61 -5.54
CA THR A 277 -12.86 12.66 -4.26
C THR A 277 -12.47 14.08 -3.90
N VAL A 278 -12.78 14.50 -2.67
CA VAL A 278 -12.42 15.81 -2.10
C VAL A 278 -11.58 15.53 -0.85
N PHE A 279 -10.30 15.86 -0.90
CA PHE A 279 -9.40 15.61 0.22
C PHE A 279 -9.59 16.67 1.32
N PHE A 280 -9.46 16.24 2.57
CA PHE A 280 -9.43 17.12 3.74
C PHE A 280 -8.36 16.67 4.74
N ASP A 281 -7.91 17.60 5.56
CA ASP A 281 -6.84 17.44 6.55
C ASP A 281 -7.43 17.36 7.96
N THR A 282 -7.30 16.20 8.62
CA THR A 282 -7.85 15.99 9.96
C THR A 282 -7.12 16.78 11.05
N LEU A 283 -5.89 17.21 10.78
CA LEU A 283 -5.05 17.93 11.71
C LEU A 283 -5.30 19.45 11.67
N HIS A 284 -5.67 20.00 10.49
CA HIS A 284 -5.72 21.45 10.27
C HIS A 284 -7.08 21.98 9.83
N ASP A 285 -7.89 21.21 9.12
CA ASP A 285 -9.22 21.65 8.73
C ASP A 285 -10.17 21.65 9.91
N THR A 286 -11.06 22.63 9.98
CA THR A 286 -12.03 22.77 11.08
C THR A 286 -13.41 22.25 10.74
N LYS A 287 -13.65 21.85 9.49
CA LYS A 287 -14.93 21.34 8.95
C LYS A 287 -14.69 20.35 7.84
N LEU A 288 -15.63 19.44 7.67
CA LEU A 288 -15.70 18.61 6.46
C LEU A 288 -15.98 19.50 5.23
N PRO A 289 -15.34 19.21 4.09
CA PRO A 289 -15.78 19.81 2.82
C PRO A 289 -17.20 19.35 2.48
N PRO A 290 -17.97 20.11 1.68
CA PRO A 290 -19.26 19.65 1.19
C PRO A 290 -19.14 18.30 0.49
N CYS A 291 -19.78 17.26 1.03
CA CYS A 291 -19.67 15.89 0.55
C CYS A 291 -20.99 15.13 0.69
N ASP A 292 -21.10 14.04 -0.06
CA ASP A 292 -22.25 13.13 -0.08
C ASP A 292 -21.89 11.80 0.63
N GLY A 293 -20.60 11.55 0.89
CA GLY A 293 -20.06 10.40 1.63
C GLY A 293 -18.69 10.72 2.22
N LEU A 294 -18.25 9.91 3.19
CA LEU A 294 -16.98 10.07 3.91
C LEU A 294 -16.14 8.79 3.84
N LEU A 295 -14.85 8.94 3.54
CA LEU A 295 -13.86 7.86 3.58
C LEU A 295 -12.68 8.27 4.46
N ILE A 296 -12.39 7.47 5.50
CA ILE A 296 -11.20 7.63 6.34
C ILE A 296 -10.41 6.32 6.29
N GLY A 297 -9.31 6.33 5.55
CA GLY A 297 -8.43 5.17 5.41
C GLY A 297 -7.54 4.91 6.61
N GLY A 298 -6.56 4.05 6.42
CA GLY A 298 -5.55 3.76 7.43
C GLY A 298 -4.51 4.86 7.59
N GLY A 299 -3.72 4.71 8.63
CA GLY A 299 -2.66 5.64 9.02
C GLY A 299 -2.20 5.39 10.44
N PHE A 300 -1.53 6.37 11.03
CA PHE A 300 -1.00 6.33 12.40
C PHE A 300 -1.57 7.44 13.28
N PRO A 301 -2.89 7.45 13.56
CA PRO A 301 -3.50 8.49 14.40
C PRO A 301 -2.88 8.56 15.80
N GLU A 302 -2.36 7.44 16.33
CA GLU A 302 -1.67 7.40 17.61
C GLU A 302 -0.40 8.27 17.66
N CYS A 303 0.19 8.58 16.51
CA CYS A 303 1.35 9.47 16.42
C CYS A 303 0.96 10.97 16.49
N PHE A 304 -0.32 11.29 16.33
CA PHE A 304 -0.87 12.64 16.21
C PHE A 304 -1.96 12.93 17.25
N LEU A 305 -1.93 12.23 18.39
CA LEU A 305 -2.98 12.33 19.43
C LEU A 305 -3.27 13.74 19.86
N ASP A 306 -2.23 14.57 20.07
CA ASP A 306 -2.39 15.95 20.54
C ASP A 306 -3.13 16.84 19.54
N GLN A 307 -2.76 16.74 18.27
CA GLN A 307 -3.37 17.53 17.19
C GLN A 307 -4.81 17.06 16.92
N LEU A 308 -5.03 15.74 16.86
CA LEU A 308 -6.36 15.18 16.63
C LEU A 308 -7.32 15.52 17.79
N GLU A 309 -6.86 15.40 19.04
CA GLU A 309 -7.67 15.75 20.21
C GLU A 309 -7.98 17.24 20.25
N ALA A 310 -7.00 18.09 19.95
CA ALA A 310 -7.16 19.55 19.95
C ALA A 310 -8.13 20.05 18.86
N ASN A 311 -8.27 19.31 17.74
CA ASN A 311 -9.17 19.68 16.66
C ASN A 311 -10.63 19.33 16.98
N THR A 312 -11.17 19.92 18.04
CA THR A 312 -12.53 19.69 18.54
C THR A 312 -13.61 20.07 17.51
N ALA A 313 -13.35 21.11 16.71
CA ALA A 313 -14.27 21.60 15.71
C ALA A 313 -14.54 20.54 14.61
N LEU A 314 -13.50 19.98 14.02
CA LEU A 314 -13.63 18.95 12.99
C LEU A 314 -14.19 17.66 13.59
N ARG A 315 -13.72 17.22 14.78
CA ARG A 315 -14.26 16.03 15.46
C ARG A 315 -15.78 16.12 15.65
N ALA A 316 -16.25 17.29 16.13
CA ALA A 316 -17.68 17.54 16.33
C ALA A 316 -18.45 17.58 15.00
N ASP A 317 -17.86 18.09 13.93
CA ASP A 317 -18.48 18.16 12.60
C ASP A 317 -18.59 16.77 11.96
N VAL A 318 -17.51 15.96 12.00
CA VAL A 318 -17.52 14.56 11.55
C VAL A 318 -18.56 13.74 12.32
N ARG A 319 -18.59 13.88 13.66
CA ARG A 319 -19.57 13.19 14.50
C ARG A 319 -21.00 13.55 14.08
N ARG A 320 -21.31 14.82 13.99
CA ARG A 320 -22.63 15.32 13.60
C ARG A 320 -23.03 14.83 12.22
N ALA A 321 -22.10 14.83 11.26
CA ALA A 321 -22.37 14.37 9.90
C ALA A 321 -22.74 12.87 9.86
N ILE A 322 -21.98 12.01 10.55
CA ILE A 322 -22.26 10.56 10.59
C ILE A 322 -23.53 10.27 11.39
N GLU A 323 -23.74 10.90 12.56
CA GLU A 323 -24.97 10.76 13.35
C GLU A 323 -26.20 11.29 12.60
N GLY A 324 -25.99 12.31 11.75
CA GLY A 324 -27.01 12.84 10.83
C GLY A 324 -27.27 11.99 9.59
N GLY A 325 -26.59 10.83 9.46
CA GLY A 325 -26.86 9.86 8.40
C GLY A 325 -25.93 9.97 7.17
N LEU A 326 -24.83 10.74 7.23
CA LEU A 326 -23.84 10.73 6.16
C LEU A 326 -23.25 9.31 6.00
N PRO A 327 -23.33 8.69 4.81
CA PRO A 327 -22.69 7.40 4.56
C PRO A 327 -21.17 7.50 4.73
N ALA A 328 -20.59 6.61 5.54
CA ALA A 328 -19.18 6.64 5.85
C ALA A 328 -18.54 5.25 5.80
N TYR A 329 -17.31 5.19 5.33
CA TYR A 329 -16.44 4.01 5.39
C TYR A 329 -15.11 4.36 6.03
N ALA A 330 -14.66 3.53 6.98
CA ALA A 330 -13.40 3.72 7.67
C ALA A 330 -12.61 2.42 7.79
N GLU A 331 -11.27 2.52 7.65
CA GLU A 331 -10.36 1.39 7.78
C GLU A 331 -9.27 1.68 8.80
N CYS A 332 -8.95 0.70 9.66
CA CYS A 332 -7.80 0.66 10.56
C CYS A 332 -7.64 1.97 11.36
N GLY A 333 -6.70 2.85 11.00
CA GLY A 333 -6.53 4.16 11.63
C GLY A 333 -7.80 5.02 11.60
N GLY A 334 -8.59 4.94 10.53
CA GLY A 334 -9.87 5.62 10.42
C GLY A 334 -10.91 5.12 11.44
N LEU A 335 -10.98 3.79 11.66
CA LEU A 335 -11.78 3.21 12.75
C LEU A 335 -11.32 3.75 14.11
N MET A 336 -9.98 3.80 14.34
CA MET A 336 -9.42 4.30 15.58
C MET A 336 -9.80 5.76 15.85
N TYR A 337 -9.78 6.62 14.84
CA TYR A 337 -10.18 8.03 14.93
C TYR A 337 -11.67 8.21 15.20
N LEU A 338 -12.51 7.32 14.68
CA LEU A 338 -13.97 7.36 14.91
C LEU A 338 -14.40 6.76 16.25
N ALA A 339 -13.51 6.07 16.97
CA ALA A 339 -13.73 5.59 18.33
C ALA A 339 -13.86 6.73 19.34
N ARG A 340 -14.19 6.42 20.58
CA ARG A 340 -14.34 7.40 21.67
C ARG A 340 -13.00 7.99 22.09
N SER A 341 -11.97 7.15 22.24
CA SER A 341 -10.62 7.56 22.65
C SER A 341 -9.55 6.58 22.14
N ILE A 342 -8.28 7.06 22.12
CA ILE A 342 -7.09 6.24 21.90
C ILE A 342 -6.19 6.29 23.13
N HIS A 343 -5.83 5.11 23.66
CA HIS A 343 -4.93 4.95 24.80
C HIS A 343 -3.57 4.42 24.32
N TRP A 344 -2.53 5.20 24.52
CA TRP A 344 -1.16 4.85 24.16
C TRP A 344 -0.11 5.45 25.08
N LYS A 345 0.86 4.66 25.53
CA LYS A 345 2.00 5.09 26.36
C LYS A 345 1.57 5.89 27.61
N GLY A 346 0.52 5.41 28.29
CA GLY A 346 0.01 6.05 29.50
C GLY A 346 -0.83 7.30 29.29
N ARG A 347 -1.08 7.70 28.04
CA ARG A 347 -1.95 8.78 27.64
C ARG A 347 -3.27 8.26 27.08
N SER A 348 -4.34 9.00 27.35
CA SER A 348 -5.64 8.87 26.70
C SER A 348 -5.95 10.16 25.95
N ALA A 349 -6.38 10.06 24.70
CA ALA A 349 -6.80 11.21 23.88
C ALA A 349 -8.21 10.96 23.32
N GLU A 350 -9.07 11.97 23.44
CA GLU A 350 -10.42 11.92 22.89
C GLU A 350 -10.40 11.97 21.36
N MET A 351 -11.24 11.13 20.74
CA MET A 351 -11.43 11.07 19.30
C MET A 351 -12.86 11.49 18.91
N VAL A 352 -13.32 11.14 17.72
CA VAL A 352 -14.64 11.57 17.21
C VAL A 352 -15.80 11.05 18.06
N GLY A 353 -15.71 9.80 18.55
CA GLY A 353 -16.69 9.20 19.47
C GLY A 353 -18.01 8.75 18.84
N VAL A 354 -18.07 8.51 17.53
CA VAL A 354 -19.21 7.88 16.87
C VAL A 354 -19.31 6.40 17.23
N ILE A 355 -18.16 5.72 17.27
CA ILE A 355 -18.06 4.33 17.73
C ILE A 355 -17.94 4.36 19.26
N PRO A 356 -18.90 3.77 20.01
CA PRO A 356 -18.92 3.84 21.47
C PRO A 356 -17.99 2.81 22.14
N GLY A 357 -16.73 2.78 21.72
CA GLY A 357 -15.67 1.97 22.23
C GLY A 357 -14.37 2.73 22.26
N ASP A 358 -13.37 2.20 22.96
CA ASP A 358 -12.05 2.80 23.13
C ASP A 358 -10.98 1.97 22.45
N ILE A 359 -9.93 2.62 21.97
CA ILE A 359 -8.76 1.99 21.35
C ILE A 359 -7.64 1.88 22.38
N ARG A 360 -7.07 0.68 22.48
CA ARG A 360 -5.83 0.44 23.23
C ARG A 360 -4.72 0.00 22.28
N MET A 361 -3.61 0.74 22.30
CA MET A 361 -2.40 0.38 21.57
C MET A 361 -1.57 -0.64 22.33
N HIS A 362 -0.86 -1.52 21.60
CA HIS A 362 0.01 -2.57 22.12
C HIS A 362 1.41 -2.50 21.49
N ASP A 363 2.40 -3.10 22.17
CA ASP A 363 3.77 -3.21 21.64
C ASP A 363 3.95 -4.31 20.60
N LYS A 364 2.97 -5.22 20.49
CA LYS A 364 2.97 -6.33 19.52
C LYS A 364 1.76 -6.22 18.62
N PRO A 365 1.86 -6.66 17.35
CA PRO A 365 0.70 -6.72 16.46
C PRO A 365 -0.43 -7.54 17.08
N VAL A 366 -1.66 -7.00 17.02
CA VAL A 366 -2.90 -7.70 17.38
C VAL A 366 -3.43 -8.44 16.15
N GLY A 367 -3.60 -7.74 15.03
CA GLY A 367 -3.92 -8.33 13.73
C GLY A 367 -2.79 -8.12 12.74
N ARG A 368 -2.39 -9.18 12.01
CA ARG A 368 -1.32 -9.10 11.04
C ARG A 368 -1.40 -10.17 9.97
N GLY A 369 -1.52 -9.75 8.72
CA GLY A 369 -1.44 -10.62 7.57
C GLY A 369 -2.69 -10.61 6.72
N TYR A 370 -2.88 -11.68 5.97
CA TYR A 370 -4.05 -11.80 5.09
C TYR A 370 -5.29 -12.28 5.84
N VAL A 371 -6.41 -11.69 5.48
CA VAL A 371 -7.72 -11.87 6.11
C VAL A 371 -8.71 -12.45 5.11
N ILE A 372 -9.62 -13.29 5.60
CA ILE A 372 -10.79 -13.75 4.85
C ILE A 372 -12.02 -13.35 5.65
N LEU A 373 -12.86 -12.50 5.04
CA LEU A 373 -14.10 -12.01 5.61
C LEU A 373 -15.32 -12.63 4.90
N GLU A 374 -16.34 -12.99 5.65
CA GLU A 374 -17.66 -13.31 5.12
C GLU A 374 -18.62 -12.15 5.44
N PRO A 375 -19.10 -11.42 4.41
CA PRO A 375 -20.17 -10.46 4.61
C PRO A 375 -21.43 -11.15 5.13
N ASN A 376 -22.11 -10.54 6.10
CA ASN A 376 -23.34 -11.07 6.67
C ASN A 376 -24.56 -10.20 6.28
N ALA A 377 -25.76 -10.60 6.69
CA ALA A 377 -27.01 -9.92 6.36
C ALA A 377 -27.10 -8.46 6.87
N ASN A 378 -26.25 -8.05 7.82
CA ASN A 378 -26.21 -6.66 8.29
C ASN A 378 -25.42 -5.74 7.38
N HIS A 379 -24.68 -6.28 6.39
CA HIS A 379 -23.81 -5.48 5.53
C HIS A 379 -24.60 -4.38 4.79
N PRO A 380 -24.18 -3.11 4.88
CA PRO A 380 -25.01 -1.99 4.41
C PRO A 380 -25.02 -1.82 2.88
N TRP A 381 -24.05 -2.41 2.17
CA TRP A 381 -23.90 -2.21 0.73
C TRP A 381 -24.67 -3.28 -0.05
N ARG A 382 -25.40 -2.88 -1.10
CA ARG A 382 -26.20 -3.80 -1.92
C ARG A 382 -25.38 -4.97 -2.46
N GLY A 383 -25.97 -6.17 -2.41
CA GLY A 383 -25.36 -7.40 -2.90
C GLY A 383 -24.22 -7.92 -2.04
N ALA A 384 -23.91 -7.29 -0.90
CA ALA A 384 -23.06 -7.86 0.12
C ALA A 384 -23.91 -8.53 1.21
N GLY A 385 -23.47 -9.67 1.72
CA GLY A 385 -24.18 -10.37 2.81
C GLY A 385 -25.46 -11.12 2.42
N SER A 386 -25.78 -11.23 1.14
CA SER A 386 -26.82 -12.13 0.65
C SER A 386 -26.32 -13.58 0.57
N ASP A 387 -27.23 -14.56 0.59
CA ASP A 387 -26.86 -15.96 0.39
C ASP A 387 -26.05 -16.13 -0.91
N GLY A 388 -24.89 -16.78 -0.78
CA GLY A 388 -23.94 -16.98 -1.89
C GLY A 388 -22.98 -15.83 -2.17
N THR A 389 -22.95 -14.77 -1.34
CA THR A 389 -21.90 -13.73 -1.45
C THR A 389 -20.53 -14.38 -1.16
N PRO A 390 -19.56 -14.30 -2.10
CA PRO A 390 -18.25 -14.90 -1.87
C PRO A 390 -17.50 -14.21 -0.73
N SER A 391 -16.64 -14.97 -0.05
CA SER A 391 -15.73 -14.43 0.95
C SER A 391 -14.79 -13.40 0.32
N LEU A 392 -14.54 -12.32 1.03
CA LEU A 392 -13.63 -11.25 0.64
C LEU A 392 -12.22 -11.57 1.11
N ARG A 393 -11.25 -11.42 0.22
CA ARG A 393 -9.83 -11.48 0.56
C ARG A 393 -9.32 -10.09 0.81
N ALA A 394 -8.65 -9.90 1.95
CA ALA A 394 -8.18 -8.60 2.42
C ALA A 394 -6.91 -8.75 3.24
N HIS A 395 -6.46 -7.71 3.91
CA HIS A 395 -5.34 -7.78 4.84
C HIS A 395 -5.58 -6.87 6.05
N GLU A 396 -4.85 -7.15 7.13
CA GLU A 396 -4.84 -6.33 8.33
C GLU A 396 -3.41 -6.17 8.85
N PHE A 397 -3.13 -5.03 9.42
CA PHE A 397 -1.88 -4.80 10.14
C PHE A 397 -2.08 -3.69 11.18
N HIS A 398 -2.43 -4.08 12.40
CA HIS A 398 -2.70 -3.13 13.48
C HIS A 398 -2.11 -3.61 14.82
N TYR A 399 -1.74 -2.64 15.65
CA TYR A 399 -1.18 -2.83 16.99
C TYR A 399 -2.17 -2.41 18.08
N SER A 400 -3.44 -2.33 17.73
CA SER A 400 -4.50 -1.89 18.62
C SER A 400 -5.66 -2.86 18.64
N ASN A 401 -6.45 -2.78 19.68
CA ASN A 401 -7.78 -3.39 19.75
C ASN A 401 -8.83 -2.35 20.16
N LEU A 402 -10.05 -2.56 19.69
CA LEU A 402 -11.23 -1.82 20.08
C LEU A 402 -11.94 -2.61 21.19
N TYR A 403 -12.23 -1.98 22.31
CA TYR A 403 -12.84 -2.60 23.49
C TYR A 403 -13.97 -1.72 24.04
N ASP A 404 -14.68 -2.21 25.07
CA ASP A 404 -15.84 -1.56 25.68
C ASP A 404 -16.96 -1.20 24.70
N LEU A 405 -17.15 -2.04 23.68
CA LEU A 405 -18.28 -1.94 22.79
C LEU A 405 -19.57 -2.43 23.48
N PRO A 406 -20.72 -1.80 23.21
CA PRO A 406 -22.03 -2.31 23.66
C PRO A 406 -22.28 -3.75 23.18
N ALA A 407 -22.96 -4.54 23.99
CA ALA A 407 -23.26 -5.94 23.67
C ALA A 407 -24.14 -6.13 22.42
N ASP A 408 -24.89 -5.10 22.04
CA ASP A 408 -25.75 -5.07 20.87
C ASP A 408 -25.05 -4.51 19.61
N THR A 409 -23.71 -4.37 19.66
CA THR A 409 -22.93 -3.93 18.52
C THR A 409 -23.13 -4.86 17.32
N ARG A 410 -23.47 -4.27 16.17
CA ARG A 410 -23.63 -5.00 14.91
C ARG A 410 -22.35 -4.94 14.09
N TYR A 411 -22.05 -6.04 13.43
CA TYR A 411 -20.89 -6.19 12.55
C TYR A 411 -21.33 -6.55 11.14
N ALA A 412 -20.54 -6.14 10.16
CA ALA A 412 -20.78 -6.42 8.74
C ALA A 412 -20.18 -7.76 8.30
N TYR A 413 -19.14 -8.23 9.01
CA TYR A 413 -18.35 -9.38 8.61
C TYR A 413 -18.18 -10.39 9.74
N ALA A 414 -18.20 -11.68 9.37
CA ALA A 414 -17.58 -12.76 10.15
C ALA A 414 -16.14 -12.96 9.67
N VAL A 415 -15.19 -13.11 10.59
CA VAL A 415 -13.76 -13.33 10.28
C VAL A 415 -13.52 -14.84 10.19
N LYS A 416 -13.13 -15.33 9.00
CA LYS A 416 -12.74 -16.74 8.78
C LYS A 416 -11.23 -16.95 8.92
N ARG A 417 -10.47 -15.93 8.61
CA ARG A 417 -9.02 -15.86 8.80
C ARG A 417 -8.66 -14.43 9.14
N GLY A 418 -7.82 -14.23 10.13
CA GLY A 418 -7.41 -12.93 10.63
C GLY A 418 -7.87 -12.71 12.07
N HIS A 419 -7.81 -11.45 12.52
CA HIS A 419 -8.24 -11.03 13.85
C HIS A 419 -9.48 -10.13 13.81
N GLY A 420 -9.48 -9.10 12.94
CA GLY A 420 -10.53 -8.09 12.92
C GLY A 420 -10.65 -7.33 14.23
N ILE A 421 -11.90 -7.19 14.75
CA ILE A 421 -12.18 -6.53 16.02
C ILE A 421 -11.89 -7.44 17.24
N ASP A 422 -12.34 -8.71 17.20
CA ASP A 422 -12.37 -9.60 18.36
C ASP A 422 -11.95 -11.05 18.06
N GLY A 423 -11.39 -11.31 16.88
CA GLY A 423 -11.04 -12.65 16.40
C GLY A 423 -12.17 -13.38 15.67
N HIS A 424 -13.39 -12.86 15.71
CA HIS A 424 -14.59 -13.46 15.10
C HIS A 424 -15.35 -12.51 14.16
N HIS A 425 -15.30 -11.22 14.44
CA HIS A 425 -16.06 -10.19 13.74
C HIS A 425 -15.17 -9.05 13.27
N ASP A 426 -15.61 -8.39 12.20
CA ASP A 426 -15.07 -7.10 11.75
C ASP A 426 -16.18 -6.24 11.13
N GLY A 427 -15.86 -4.96 10.89
CA GLY A 427 -16.82 -4.03 10.30
C GLY A 427 -17.93 -3.60 11.26
N VAL A 428 -17.58 -2.78 12.26
CA VAL A 428 -18.54 -2.14 13.16
C VAL A 428 -19.53 -1.30 12.38
N LEU A 429 -20.82 -1.49 12.65
CA LEU A 429 -21.91 -0.75 12.03
C LEU A 429 -22.51 0.24 13.02
N ARG A 430 -22.56 1.52 12.63
CA ARG A 430 -23.19 2.57 13.42
C ARG A 430 -23.78 3.63 12.49
N HIS A 431 -25.09 3.94 12.61
CA HIS A 431 -25.80 4.77 11.62
C HIS A 431 -25.61 4.21 10.20
N ARG A 432 -25.04 5.02 9.27
CA ARG A 432 -24.63 4.60 7.91
C ARG A 432 -23.10 4.42 7.79
N LEU A 433 -22.41 4.24 8.92
CA LEU A 433 -20.99 3.98 9.00
C LEU A 433 -20.72 2.47 8.96
N LEU A 434 -19.73 2.08 8.17
CA LEU A 434 -19.01 0.80 8.23
C LEU A 434 -17.55 1.09 8.59
N ALA A 435 -17.05 0.56 9.71
CA ALA A 435 -15.65 0.75 10.14
C ALA A 435 -14.99 -0.59 10.48
N SER A 436 -13.85 -0.90 9.85
CA SER A 436 -13.12 -2.17 9.96
C SER A 436 -11.67 -1.95 10.39
N TYR A 437 -11.05 -2.95 11.04
CA TYR A 437 -9.60 -3.02 11.09
C TYR A 437 -9.00 -3.52 9.78
N THR A 438 -9.72 -4.36 9.08
CA THR A 438 -9.31 -4.93 7.81
C THR A 438 -9.33 -3.88 6.71
N HIS A 439 -8.31 -3.93 5.87
CA HIS A 439 -8.20 -3.14 4.65
C HIS A 439 -8.71 -3.93 3.46
N LEU A 440 -9.72 -3.42 2.79
CA LEU A 440 -10.19 -3.93 1.51
C LEU A 440 -9.33 -3.37 0.36
N ARG A 441 -9.37 -4.03 -0.77
CA ARG A 441 -8.74 -3.55 -2.00
C ARG A 441 -9.66 -3.78 -3.19
N ALA A 442 -9.74 -2.83 -4.09
CA ALA A 442 -10.47 -2.94 -5.35
C ALA A 442 -9.83 -4.02 -6.23
N THR A 443 -10.54 -5.13 -6.37
CA THR A 443 -10.16 -6.28 -7.18
C THR A 443 -11.40 -6.87 -7.84
N SER A 444 -11.23 -7.78 -8.81
CA SER A 444 -12.37 -8.50 -9.42
C SER A 444 -13.21 -9.27 -8.40
N GLY A 445 -12.60 -9.70 -7.28
CA GLY A 445 -13.29 -10.37 -6.18
C GLY A 445 -13.85 -9.44 -5.10
N CYS A 446 -13.49 -8.16 -5.13
CA CYS A 446 -13.89 -7.17 -4.11
C CYS A 446 -14.04 -5.78 -4.71
N ASP A 447 -15.18 -5.52 -5.35
CA ASP A 447 -15.51 -4.21 -5.93
C ASP A 447 -16.16 -3.29 -4.86
N TRP A 448 -15.43 -3.06 -3.76
CA TRP A 448 -15.91 -2.23 -2.67
C TRP A 448 -16.14 -0.76 -3.07
N PRO A 449 -15.29 -0.13 -3.95
CA PRO A 449 -15.49 1.26 -4.30
C PRO A 449 -16.81 1.51 -5.03
N ALA A 450 -17.16 0.65 -6.01
CA ALA A 450 -18.44 0.79 -6.71
C ALA A 450 -19.63 0.54 -5.78
N LYS A 451 -19.53 -0.45 -4.88
CA LYS A 451 -20.60 -0.73 -3.88
C LYS A 451 -20.77 0.44 -2.90
N PHE A 452 -19.69 1.04 -2.44
CA PHE A 452 -19.75 2.21 -1.55
C PHE A 452 -20.34 3.43 -2.26
N VAL A 453 -19.88 3.73 -3.49
CA VAL A 453 -20.43 4.82 -4.30
C VAL A 453 -21.95 4.62 -4.54
N GLN A 454 -22.36 3.39 -4.85
CA GLN A 454 -23.79 3.08 -5.03
C GLN A 454 -24.58 3.24 -3.71
N HIS A 455 -24.00 2.82 -2.58
CA HIS A 455 -24.62 3.03 -1.27
C HIS A 455 -24.81 4.52 -0.96
N VAL A 456 -23.84 5.37 -1.27
CA VAL A 456 -23.95 6.83 -1.13
C VAL A 456 -25.12 7.35 -1.96
N ARG A 457 -25.26 6.94 -3.25
CA ARG A 457 -26.39 7.31 -4.13
C ARG A 457 -27.73 6.88 -3.58
N ASP A 458 -27.80 5.64 -3.09
CA ASP A 458 -29.04 5.10 -2.52
C ASP A 458 -29.50 5.89 -1.29
N CYS A 459 -28.55 6.30 -0.44
CA CYS A 459 -28.84 7.13 0.72
C CYS A 459 -29.37 8.52 0.33
N MET A 460 -28.74 9.19 -0.64
CA MET A 460 -29.21 10.48 -1.16
C MET A 460 -30.64 10.40 -1.73
N THR A 461 -30.97 9.31 -2.43
CA THR A 461 -32.28 9.12 -3.04
C THR A 461 -33.39 8.85 -2.01
N ASN A 462 -33.06 8.14 -0.92
CA ASN A 462 -34.00 7.85 0.16
C ASN A 462 -34.27 9.09 1.02
N ASP A 463 -33.26 9.90 1.30
CA ASP A 463 -33.43 11.17 2.02
C ASP A 463 -34.34 12.16 1.24
N TYR A 464 -34.26 12.14 -0.12
CA TYR A 464 -35.15 12.92 -0.98
C TYR A 464 -36.62 12.46 -0.89
N LYS A 465 -36.87 11.17 -0.71
CA LYS A 465 -38.24 10.62 -0.57
C LYS A 465 -38.87 10.93 0.80
N GLU A 466 -38.05 10.97 1.86
CA GLU A 466 -38.51 11.31 3.19
C GLU A 466 -38.76 12.81 3.40
N THR A 467 -38.09 13.68 2.63
CA THR A 467 -38.23 15.14 2.70
C THR A 467 -39.25 15.72 1.75
N THR A 468 -39.79 14.91 0.80
CA THR A 468 -40.88 15.35 -0.08
C THR A 468 -42.21 14.96 0.55
N PRO A 469 -43.03 15.91 1.11
CA PRO A 469 -44.37 15.57 1.62
C PRO A 469 -45.17 15.05 0.45
N CYS A 470 -45.87 13.91 0.63
CA CYS A 470 -46.94 13.50 -0.26
C CYS A 470 -47.91 14.66 -0.36
N SER A 471 -47.97 15.32 -1.51
CA SER A 471 -49.05 16.27 -1.80
C SER A 471 -50.40 15.51 -1.82
N PRO A 472 -51.45 16.04 -1.25
CA PRO A 472 -52.75 15.39 -1.07
C PRO A 472 -53.46 15.07 -2.40
#